data_8ade4b9d3629c71ceb2d22ed3ec38f8c
#
_entry.id   8ade4b9d3629c71ceb2d22ed3ec38f8c
#
_cell.length_a   1.000
_cell.length_b   1.000
_cell.length_c   1.000
_cell.angle_alpha   90.00
_cell.angle_beta   90.00
_cell.angle_gamma   90.00
#
_symmetry.space_group_name_H-M   'P 1'
#
loop_
_entity.id
_entity.type
_entity.pdbx_description
1 polymer ?
#
loop_
_entity_poly.entity_id
_entity_poly.type
_entity_poly.pdbx_seq_one_letter_code
_entity_poly.pdbx_strand_id
1 'polypeptide(L)'
;FDRPGNPLEHHPSWKITTCPTCGAAARRETDTMDTFVDSSWYFTRFTDPWNEAQPASREIADRWLPVDQYIGGIEHAILHLLYSRFFTRAMQICGLVGVKEPFKGLFTQGMVVHETYRGNDGAWFQPGEIRIDNQGGGRRAFALSDGSEIAIGSIEKMSKSKRNTVDPDDIIETFGADTARWFMLSDSPPDRDVIWSEDGVQG
;
A
#
# COMPACT_ATOMS: atom_id res chain seq x y z
N PHE A 1 23.15 -6.88 5.30
CA PHE A 1 22.01 -7.50 6.01
C PHE A 1 22.36 -8.88 6.59
N ASP A 2 23.63 -9.14 6.87
CA ASP A 2 24.11 -10.46 7.33
C ASP A 2 23.91 -10.70 8.83
N ARG A 3 23.38 -9.70 9.55
CA ARG A 3 23.14 -9.78 11.00
C ARG A 3 21.77 -9.21 11.35
N PRO A 4 21.07 -9.77 12.33
CA PRO A 4 19.83 -9.19 12.84
C PRO A 4 20.11 -7.84 13.53
N GLY A 5 19.13 -6.93 13.50
CA GLY A 5 19.19 -5.61 14.11
C GLY A 5 19.40 -4.49 13.10
N ASN A 6 19.76 -3.29 13.61
CA ASN A 6 19.88 -2.08 12.79
C ASN A 6 21.17 -2.11 11.94
N PRO A 7 21.08 -2.13 10.60
CA PRO A 7 22.26 -2.14 9.71
C PRO A 7 23.17 -0.93 9.87
N LEU A 8 22.62 0.25 10.19
CA LEU A 8 23.40 1.48 10.40
C LEU A 8 24.22 1.39 11.67
N GLU A 9 23.70 0.79 12.72
CA GLU A 9 24.43 0.54 13.97
C GLU A 9 25.61 -0.42 13.75
N HIS A 10 25.43 -1.42 12.87
CA HIS A 10 26.45 -2.41 12.56
C HIS A 10 27.48 -1.91 11.52
N HIS A 11 27.21 -0.78 10.85
CA HIS A 11 28.14 -0.26 9.85
C HIS A 11 29.46 0.21 10.50
N PRO A 12 30.62 -0.23 10.01
CA PRO A 12 31.90 -0.02 10.68
C PRO A 12 32.31 1.45 10.80
N SER A 13 31.97 2.28 9.83
CA SER A 13 32.43 3.67 9.75
C SER A 13 31.31 4.71 9.60
N TRP A 14 30.13 4.36 9.08
CA TRP A 14 29.09 5.35 8.75
C TRP A 14 28.66 6.20 9.96
N LYS A 15 28.56 5.60 11.13
CA LYS A 15 28.15 6.28 12.37
C LYS A 15 29.21 7.22 12.95
N ILE A 16 30.46 7.12 12.50
CA ILE A 16 31.57 7.94 13.01
C ILE A 16 31.68 9.19 12.13
N THR A 17 31.68 10.36 12.76
CA THR A 17 31.72 11.64 12.07
C THR A 17 32.37 12.71 12.95
N THR A 18 32.42 13.94 12.45
CA THR A 18 32.82 15.13 13.20
C THR A 18 31.61 16.05 13.35
N CYS A 19 31.52 16.75 14.47
CA CYS A 19 30.48 17.73 14.71
C CYS A 19 30.64 18.89 13.70
N PRO A 20 29.61 19.25 12.93
CA PRO A 20 29.71 20.33 11.95
C PRO A 20 29.87 21.73 12.58
N THR A 21 29.52 21.86 13.87
CA THR A 21 29.61 23.14 14.57
C THR A 21 30.96 23.37 15.23
N CYS A 22 31.54 22.34 15.90
CA CYS A 22 32.75 22.51 16.69
C CYS A 22 33.91 21.63 16.24
N GLY A 23 33.74 20.76 15.25
CA GLY A 23 34.76 19.86 14.71
C GLY A 23 35.19 18.70 15.63
N ALA A 24 34.59 18.57 16.82
CA ALA A 24 34.90 17.45 17.71
C ALA A 24 34.41 16.11 17.15
N ALA A 25 35.01 15.02 17.63
CA ALA A 25 34.56 13.67 17.30
C ALA A 25 33.07 13.51 17.71
N ALA A 26 32.26 12.98 16.82
CA ALA A 26 30.82 12.80 17.00
C ALA A 26 30.36 11.47 16.43
N ARG A 27 29.13 11.08 16.80
CA ARG A 27 28.47 9.89 16.30
C ARG A 27 27.13 10.30 15.67
N ARG A 28 26.82 9.77 14.48
CA ARG A 28 25.52 9.91 13.86
C ARG A 28 24.48 9.08 14.60
N GLU A 29 23.26 9.58 14.63
CA GLU A 29 22.10 8.79 15.02
C GLU A 29 21.93 7.63 14.03
N THR A 30 21.64 6.45 14.55
CA THR A 30 21.47 5.24 13.74
C THR A 30 20.02 4.80 13.62
N ASP A 31 19.13 5.34 14.44
CA ASP A 31 17.71 5.12 14.26
C ASP A 31 17.22 5.78 12.96
N THR A 32 16.31 5.10 12.27
CA THR A 32 15.64 5.64 11.09
C THR A 32 14.29 6.21 11.49
N MET A 33 13.84 7.21 10.75
CA MET A 33 12.49 7.71 10.89
C MET A 33 11.48 6.62 10.55
N ASP A 34 10.28 6.75 11.10
CA ASP A 34 9.14 5.92 10.72
C ASP A 34 8.90 5.98 9.21
N THR A 35 8.52 4.86 8.60
CA THR A 35 8.31 4.75 7.15
C THR A 35 7.19 5.66 6.64
N PHE A 36 6.29 6.13 7.51
CA PHE A 36 5.22 7.06 7.17
C PHE A 36 5.61 8.53 7.18
N VAL A 37 6.85 8.89 7.56
CA VAL A 37 7.29 10.28 7.64
C VAL A 37 7.05 11.03 6.34
N ASP A 38 7.58 10.55 5.23
CA ASP A 38 7.47 11.22 3.94
C ASP A 38 6.04 11.16 3.38
N SER A 39 5.36 10.02 3.52
CA SER A 39 3.99 9.86 3.07
C SER A 39 2.98 10.69 3.88
N SER A 40 3.37 11.18 5.05
CA SER A 40 2.48 11.98 5.91
C SER A 40 2.19 13.38 5.37
N TRP A 41 3.01 13.88 4.46
CA TRP A 41 2.89 15.24 3.94
C TRP A 41 3.15 15.36 2.42
N TYR A 42 3.31 14.25 1.70
CA TYR A 42 3.63 14.24 0.27
C TYR A 42 2.66 15.08 -0.58
N PHE A 43 1.37 15.09 -0.23
CA PHE A 43 0.35 15.90 -0.91
C PHE A 43 0.63 17.42 -0.80
N THR A 44 1.28 17.88 0.27
CA THR A 44 1.78 19.25 0.36
C THR A 44 2.98 19.45 -0.55
N ARG A 45 3.94 18.51 -0.57
CA ARG A 45 5.09 18.57 -1.47
C ARG A 45 4.68 18.61 -2.94
N PHE A 46 3.65 17.89 -3.32
CA PHE A 46 3.14 17.84 -4.69
C PHE A 46 2.61 19.18 -5.20
N THR A 47 2.24 20.09 -4.31
CA THR A 47 1.81 21.45 -4.73
C THR A 47 2.95 22.30 -5.29
N ASP A 48 4.20 22.00 -4.84
CA ASP A 48 5.40 22.74 -5.24
C ASP A 48 6.63 21.82 -5.27
N PRO A 49 6.65 20.82 -6.20
CA PRO A 49 7.59 19.71 -6.16
C PRO A 49 9.04 20.07 -6.44
N TRP A 50 9.28 21.21 -7.10
CA TRP A 50 10.62 21.65 -7.47
C TRP A 50 11.23 22.66 -6.50
N ASN A 51 10.58 22.95 -5.38
CA ASN A 51 11.09 23.88 -4.40
C ASN A 51 12.27 23.26 -3.62
N GLU A 52 13.46 23.82 -3.78
CA GLU A 52 14.66 23.37 -3.09
C GLU A 52 14.89 24.06 -1.73
N ALA A 53 14.21 25.19 -1.47
CA ALA A 53 14.42 26.00 -0.28
C ALA A 53 13.55 25.57 0.91
N GLN A 54 12.36 25.02 0.65
CA GLN A 54 11.39 24.65 1.68
C GLN A 54 10.49 23.51 1.19
N PRO A 55 9.72 22.85 2.08
CA PRO A 55 8.86 21.72 1.73
C PRO A 55 7.87 22.04 0.60
N ALA A 56 7.28 23.22 0.63
CA ALA A 56 6.49 23.86 -0.43
C ALA A 56 6.35 25.35 -0.12
N SER A 57 6.15 26.18 -1.12
CA SER A 57 5.74 27.57 -0.90
C SER A 57 4.39 27.59 -0.20
N ARG A 58 4.29 28.28 0.93
CA ARG A 58 3.03 28.41 1.66
C ARG A 58 1.90 28.96 0.80
N GLU A 59 2.20 29.98 -0.01
CA GLU A 59 1.22 30.58 -0.90
C GLU A 59 0.66 29.58 -1.91
N ILE A 60 1.51 28.74 -2.48
CA ILE A 60 1.09 27.71 -3.43
C ILE A 60 0.33 26.60 -2.71
N ALA A 61 0.85 26.12 -1.57
CA ALA A 61 0.19 25.10 -0.79
C ALA A 61 -1.21 25.51 -0.34
N ASP A 62 -1.38 26.75 0.14
CA ASP A 62 -2.67 27.27 0.62
C ASP A 62 -3.71 27.43 -0.50
N ARG A 63 -3.30 27.48 -1.79
CA ARG A 63 -4.23 27.47 -2.94
C ARG A 63 -4.77 26.08 -3.26
N TRP A 64 -3.97 25.04 -3.01
CA TRP A 64 -4.31 23.66 -3.35
C TRP A 64 -4.87 22.87 -2.19
N LEU A 65 -4.53 23.26 -0.95
CA LEU A 65 -4.98 22.60 0.27
C LEU A 65 -6.19 23.32 0.91
N PRO A 66 -7.05 22.59 1.60
CA PRO A 66 -7.07 21.13 1.74
C PRO A 66 -7.44 20.43 0.43
N VAL A 67 -6.95 19.20 0.23
CA VAL A 67 -7.31 18.37 -0.94
C VAL A 67 -8.82 18.16 -0.98
N ASP A 68 -9.46 18.39 -2.12
CA ASP A 68 -10.92 18.37 -2.24
C ASP A 68 -11.50 16.97 -1.99
N GLN A 69 -10.89 15.94 -2.59
CA GLN A 69 -11.30 14.54 -2.40
C GLN A 69 -10.07 13.65 -2.27
N TYR A 70 -9.96 12.92 -1.18
CA TYR A 70 -8.90 11.97 -0.93
C TYR A 70 -9.46 10.56 -0.95
N ILE A 71 -8.87 9.69 -1.78
CA ILE A 71 -9.39 8.35 -2.05
C ILE A 71 -8.34 7.33 -1.63
N GLY A 72 -8.74 6.32 -0.86
CA GLY A 72 -7.83 5.26 -0.43
C GLY A 72 -8.53 4.18 0.38
N GLY A 73 -7.79 3.12 0.73
CA GLY A 73 -8.31 2.01 1.52
C GLY A 73 -8.59 2.39 2.97
N ILE A 74 -9.59 1.74 3.56
CA ILE A 74 -10.00 1.97 4.95
C ILE A 74 -8.89 1.63 5.96
N GLU A 75 -7.98 0.75 5.62
CA GLU A 75 -6.85 0.35 6.47
C GLU A 75 -5.93 1.52 6.86
N HIS A 76 -5.94 2.59 6.07
CA HIS A 76 -5.14 3.77 6.34
C HIS A 76 -5.76 4.73 7.38
N ALA A 77 -6.98 4.47 7.85
CA ALA A 77 -7.65 5.35 8.81
C ALA A 77 -6.86 5.58 10.11
N ILE A 78 -6.22 4.54 10.62
CA ILE A 78 -5.39 4.56 11.84
C ILE A 78 -3.89 4.63 11.57
N LEU A 79 -3.48 4.75 10.31
CA LEU A 79 -2.08 4.84 9.88
C LEU A 79 -1.86 6.17 9.16
N HIS A 80 -1.79 6.12 7.83
CA HIS A 80 -1.49 7.27 6.98
C HIS A 80 -2.40 8.49 7.24
N LEU A 81 -3.70 8.30 7.39
CA LEU A 81 -4.62 9.43 7.59
C LEU A 81 -4.40 10.12 8.95
N LEU A 82 -4.09 9.36 10.00
CA LEU A 82 -3.76 9.92 11.31
C LEU A 82 -2.46 10.74 11.24
N TYR A 83 -1.42 10.19 10.62
CA TYR A 83 -0.15 10.88 10.42
C TYR A 83 -0.31 12.13 9.54
N SER A 84 -1.07 12.07 8.46
CA SER A 84 -1.34 13.23 7.59
C SER A 84 -1.99 14.38 8.34
N ARG A 85 -2.95 14.09 9.20
CA ARG A 85 -3.60 15.10 10.05
C ARG A 85 -2.65 15.69 11.08
N PHE A 86 -1.84 14.84 11.71
CA PHE A 86 -0.82 15.31 12.66
C PHE A 86 0.20 16.22 11.97
N PHE A 87 0.77 15.79 10.85
CA PHE A 87 1.77 16.58 10.11
C PHE A 87 1.19 17.90 9.60
N THR A 88 -0.03 17.91 9.07
CA THR A 88 -0.66 19.15 8.60
C THR A 88 -0.82 20.16 9.75
N ARG A 89 -1.23 19.72 10.92
CA ARG A 89 -1.34 20.59 12.11
C ARG A 89 0.02 21.07 12.60
N ALA A 90 1.03 20.20 12.59
CA ALA A 90 2.39 20.57 12.94
C ALA A 90 2.96 21.62 11.96
N MET A 91 2.79 21.39 10.65
CA MET A 91 3.20 22.32 9.59
C MET A 91 2.47 23.67 9.69
N GLN A 92 1.19 23.65 10.09
CA GLN A 92 0.44 24.90 10.32
C GLN A 92 1.03 25.68 11.50
N ILE A 93 1.33 25.02 12.62
CA ILE A 93 1.96 25.66 13.78
C ILE A 93 3.32 26.25 13.40
N CYS A 94 4.08 25.55 12.55
CA CYS A 94 5.37 26.03 12.04
C CYS A 94 5.24 27.11 10.94
N GLY A 95 4.03 27.48 10.53
CA GLY A 95 3.78 28.49 9.52
C GLY A 95 3.98 28.06 8.08
N LEU A 96 4.17 26.76 7.84
CA LEU A 96 4.43 26.17 6.51
C LEU A 96 3.16 26.02 5.65
N VAL A 97 1.99 25.87 6.27
CA VAL A 97 0.67 25.82 5.63
C VAL A 97 -0.36 26.60 6.44
N GLY A 98 -1.45 27.03 5.81
CA GLY A 98 -2.55 27.76 6.49
C GLY A 98 -3.69 26.87 6.95
N VAL A 99 -3.78 25.63 6.46
CA VAL A 99 -4.88 24.71 6.75
C VAL A 99 -4.64 23.87 8.00
N LYS A 100 -5.72 23.45 8.67
CA LYS A 100 -5.66 22.57 9.87
C LYS A 100 -5.90 21.11 9.55
N GLU A 101 -6.65 20.84 8.49
CA GLU A 101 -6.98 19.50 8.04
C GLU A 101 -6.52 19.33 6.59
N PRO A 102 -5.91 18.18 6.25
CA PRO A 102 -5.33 17.98 4.92
C PRO A 102 -6.37 17.74 3.83
N PHE A 103 -7.53 17.17 4.18
CA PHE A 103 -8.54 16.70 3.23
C PHE A 103 -9.91 17.30 3.58
N LYS A 104 -10.67 17.77 2.57
CA LYS A 104 -12.06 18.21 2.72
C LYS A 104 -13.00 17.02 2.72
N GLY A 105 -12.77 16.08 1.81
CA GLY A 105 -13.56 14.86 1.65
C GLY A 105 -12.66 13.64 1.66
N LEU A 106 -13.11 12.58 2.33
CA LEU A 106 -12.47 11.29 2.35
C LEU A 106 -13.42 10.26 1.75
N PHE A 107 -12.93 9.50 0.78
CA PHE A 107 -13.64 8.37 0.23
C PHE A 107 -12.82 7.11 0.48
N THR A 108 -13.36 6.21 1.30
CA THR A 108 -12.69 4.94 1.60
C THR A 108 -13.17 3.86 0.63
N GLN A 109 -12.23 3.31 -0.13
CA GLN A 109 -12.51 2.21 -1.03
C GLN A 109 -12.60 0.89 -0.26
N GLY A 110 -13.46 -0.03 -0.76
CA GLY A 110 -13.44 -1.43 -0.39
C GLY A 110 -12.14 -2.10 -0.81
N MET A 111 -11.90 -3.28 -0.29
CA MET A 111 -10.71 -4.07 -0.61
C MET A 111 -10.97 -5.02 -1.78
N VAL A 112 -9.93 -5.34 -2.52
CA VAL A 112 -9.97 -6.47 -3.45
C VAL A 112 -9.71 -7.74 -2.62
N VAL A 113 -10.65 -8.65 -2.69
CA VAL A 113 -10.64 -9.90 -1.94
C VAL A 113 -10.61 -11.09 -2.89
N HIS A 114 -10.05 -12.19 -2.44
CA HIS A 114 -9.98 -13.43 -3.21
C HIS A 114 -10.09 -14.64 -2.29
N GLU A 115 -10.50 -15.77 -2.86
CA GLU A 115 -10.47 -17.05 -2.16
C GLU A 115 -9.06 -17.41 -1.72
N THR A 116 -8.98 -18.23 -0.69
CA THR A 116 -7.74 -18.82 -0.21
C THR A 116 -7.68 -20.30 -0.58
N TYR A 117 -6.48 -20.80 -0.85
CA TYR A 117 -6.25 -22.17 -1.27
C TYR A 117 -5.19 -22.82 -0.39
N ARG A 118 -5.52 -23.99 0.19
CA ARG A 118 -4.64 -24.62 1.16
C ARG A 118 -4.49 -26.10 0.88
N GLY A 119 -3.25 -26.57 0.82
CA GLY A 119 -2.90 -28.00 0.71
C GLY A 119 -3.14 -28.75 2.02
N ASN A 120 -3.19 -30.07 1.93
CA ASN A 120 -3.35 -30.96 3.09
C ASN A 120 -2.18 -30.87 4.08
N ASP A 121 -1.01 -30.46 3.63
CA ASP A 121 0.19 -30.18 4.42
C ASP A 121 0.13 -28.81 5.12
N GLY A 122 -0.91 -28.03 4.87
CA GLY A 122 -1.10 -26.70 5.40
C GLY A 122 -0.44 -25.57 4.58
N ALA A 123 0.24 -25.88 3.49
CA ALA A 123 0.84 -24.86 2.59
C ALA A 123 -0.25 -24.06 1.87
N TRP A 124 0.03 -22.76 1.64
CA TRP A 124 -0.82 -21.88 0.86
C TRP A 124 -0.43 -21.93 -0.63
N PHE A 125 -1.42 -21.91 -1.50
CA PHE A 125 -1.26 -21.88 -2.96
C PHE A 125 -1.75 -20.56 -3.54
N GLN A 126 -1.06 -20.08 -4.59
CA GLN A 126 -1.54 -18.95 -5.38
C GLN A 126 -2.63 -19.39 -6.36
N PRO A 127 -3.54 -18.48 -6.76
CA PRO A 127 -4.55 -18.78 -7.78
C PRO A 127 -3.96 -19.38 -9.06
N GLY A 128 -2.83 -18.86 -9.54
CA GLY A 128 -2.13 -19.36 -10.74
C GLY A 128 -1.45 -20.74 -10.58
N GLU A 129 -1.38 -21.30 -9.37
CA GLU A 129 -0.80 -22.63 -9.10
C GLU A 129 -1.83 -23.74 -9.05
N ILE A 130 -3.11 -23.41 -9.20
CA ILE A 130 -4.22 -24.34 -9.07
C ILE A 130 -5.08 -24.36 -10.35
N ARG A 131 -5.79 -25.46 -10.53
CA ARG A 131 -6.87 -25.61 -11.50
C ARG A 131 -8.18 -25.83 -10.77
N ILE A 132 -9.18 -25.04 -11.11
CA ILE A 132 -10.55 -25.22 -10.62
C ILE A 132 -11.30 -26.15 -11.57
N ASP A 133 -11.96 -27.15 -11.02
CA ASP A 133 -12.86 -28.05 -11.72
C ASP A 133 -14.29 -27.86 -11.23
N ASN A 134 -15.18 -27.49 -12.11
CA ASN A 134 -16.59 -27.26 -11.83
C ASN A 134 -17.49 -28.44 -12.26
N GLN A 135 -16.88 -29.60 -12.62
CA GLN A 135 -17.62 -30.78 -13.05
C GLN A 135 -18.09 -31.63 -11.84
N GLY A 136 -19.24 -32.28 -11.99
CA GLY A 136 -19.71 -33.27 -11.00
C GLY A 136 -20.49 -32.72 -9.80
N GLY A 137 -21.03 -31.48 -9.89
CA GLY A 137 -21.93 -30.93 -8.87
C GLY A 137 -21.25 -30.26 -7.68
N GLY A 138 -19.95 -29.99 -7.75
CA GLY A 138 -19.19 -29.25 -6.75
C GLY A 138 -17.94 -28.61 -7.35
N ARG A 139 -17.53 -27.50 -6.75
CA ARG A 139 -16.31 -26.78 -7.12
C ARG A 139 -15.11 -27.39 -6.39
N ARG A 140 -14.12 -27.89 -7.10
CA ARG A 140 -12.92 -28.51 -6.55
C ARG A 140 -11.68 -27.85 -7.13
N ALA A 141 -10.64 -27.75 -6.32
CA ALA A 141 -9.34 -27.20 -6.74
C ALA A 141 -8.26 -28.29 -6.69
N PHE A 142 -7.35 -28.25 -7.65
CA PHE A 142 -6.22 -29.18 -7.76
C PHE A 142 -4.93 -28.41 -8.03
N ALA A 143 -3.84 -28.81 -7.38
CA ALA A 143 -2.53 -28.24 -7.66
C ALA A 143 -2.08 -28.60 -9.08
N LEU A 144 -1.53 -27.63 -9.80
CA LEU A 144 -0.98 -27.85 -11.14
C LEU A 144 0.30 -28.69 -11.11
N SER A 145 1.03 -28.68 -10.00
CA SER A 145 2.32 -29.34 -9.84
C SER A 145 2.22 -30.86 -9.82
N ASP A 146 1.23 -31.40 -9.10
CA ASP A 146 1.12 -32.86 -8.84
C ASP A 146 -0.32 -33.39 -8.92
N GLY A 147 -1.30 -32.54 -9.18
CA GLY A 147 -2.71 -32.89 -9.24
C GLY A 147 -3.35 -33.20 -7.87
N SER A 148 -2.69 -32.90 -6.77
CA SER A 148 -3.26 -33.07 -5.44
C SER A 148 -4.46 -32.15 -5.22
N GLU A 149 -5.45 -32.64 -4.46
CA GLU A 149 -6.64 -31.84 -4.14
C GLU A 149 -6.31 -30.77 -3.12
N ILE A 150 -6.76 -29.53 -3.40
CA ILE A 150 -6.53 -28.34 -2.60
C ILE A 150 -7.86 -27.90 -1.98
N ALA A 151 -7.86 -27.58 -0.69
CA ALA A 151 -9.02 -27.03 -0.02
C ALA A 151 -9.25 -25.57 -0.47
N ILE A 152 -10.46 -25.29 -0.95
CA ILE A 152 -10.93 -23.93 -1.22
C ILE A 152 -11.40 -23.36 0.12
N GLY A 153 -10.76 -22.28 0.56
CA GLY A 153 -11.07 -21.60 1.82
C GLY A 153 -11.95 -20.35 1.63
N SER A 154 -12.01 -19.54 2.65
CA SER A 154 -12.80 -18.31 2.68
C SER A 154 -12.26 -17.25 1.72
N ILE A 155 -13.17 -16.38 1.27
CA ILE A 155 -12.82 -15.13 0.58
C ILE A 155 -12.28 -14.15 1.62
N GLU A 156 -11.07 -13.67 1.41
CA GLU A 156 -10.38 -12.80 2.34
C GLU A 156 -9.60 -11.71 1.60
N LYS A 157 -9.18 -10.68 2.35
CA LYS A 157 -8.26 -9.67 1.81
C LYS A 157 -7.03 -10.34 1.20
N MET A 158 -6.67 -9.91 0.00
CA MET A 158 -5.45 -10.39 -0.66
C MET A 158 -4.21 -10.10 0.20
N SER A 159 -3.38 -11.09 0.42
CA SER A 159 -2.15 -10.98 1.20
C SER A 159 -1.06 -11.91 0.69
N LYS A 160 0.19 -11.45 0.74
CA LYS A 160 1.36 -12.27 0.39
C LYS A 160 1.52 -13.47 1.31
N SER A 161 1.14 -13.35 2.58
CA SER A 161 1.26 -14.43 3.57
C SER A 161 0.31 -15.59 3.31
N LYS A 162 -0.87 -15.33 2.75
CA LYS A 162 -1.85 -16.35 2.36
C LYS A 162 -1.77 -16.72 0.89
N ARG A 163 -0.90 -16.07 0.14
CA ARG A 163 -0.66 -16.30 -1.28
C ARG A 163 -1.94 -16.22 -2.15
N ASN A 164 -2.96 -15.49 -1.71
CA ASN A 164 -4.22 -15.30 -2.44
C ASN A 164 -4.22 -14.00 -3.26
N THR A 165 -3.05 -13.55 -3.69
CA THR A 165 -2.88 -12.37 -4.55
C THR A 165 -2.94 -12.77 -6.02
N VAL A 166 -3.55 -11.93 -6.83
CA VAL A 166 -3.50 -11.99 -8.29
C VAL A 166 -2.58 -10.88 -8.77
N ASP A 167 -1.65 -11.20 -9.67
CA ASP A 167 -0.70 -10.22 -10.19
C ASP A 167 -1.39 -9.28 -11.19
N PRO A 168 -1.33 -7.97 -11.01
CA PRO A 168 -1.87 -7.02 -11.98
C PRO A 168 -1.28 -7.16 -13.39
N ASP A 169 -0.01 -7.54 -13.50
CA ASP A 169 0.63 -7.71 -14.81
C ASP A 169 0.01 -8.90 -15.56
N ASP A 170 -0.24 -10.03 -14.88
CA ASP A 170 -0.94 -11.18 -15.48
C ASP A 170 -2.35 -10.81 -15.95
N ILE A 171 -3.06 -9.98 -15.17
CA ILE A 171 -4.39 -9.48 -15.54
C ILE A 171 -4.31 -8.60 -16.79
N ILE A 172 -3.36 -7.68 -16.85
CA ILE A 172 -3.19 -6.75 -17.96
C ILE A 172 -2.78 -7.51 -19.23
N GLU A 173 -1.89 -8.49 -19.13
CA GLU A 173 -1.48 -9.32 -20.25
C GLU A 173 -2.62 -10.20 -20.79
N THR A 174 -3.46 -10.73 -19.90
CA THR A 174 -4.53 -11.66 -20.28
C THR A 174 -5.79 -10.94 -20.80
N PHE A 175 -6.22 -9.88 -20.10
CA PHE A 175 -7.52 -9.23 -20.33
C PHE A 175 -7.39 -7.80 -20.86
N GLY A 176 -6.22 -7.19 -20.75
CA GLY A 176 -6.00 -5.78 -21.06
C GLY A 176 -6.31 -4.84 -19.89
N ALA A 177 -5.59 -3.72 -19.85
CA ALA A 177 -5.70 -2.74 -18.75
C ALA A 177 -7.09 -2.10 -18.66
N ASP A 178 -7.74 -1.84 -19.79
CA ASP A 178 -9.06 -1.19 -19.80
C ASP A 178 -10.15 -2.13 -19.32
N THR A 179 -10.07 -3.42 -19.63
CA THR A 179 -10.99 -4.44 -19.09
C THR A 179 -10.86 -4.56 -17.58
N ALA A 180 -9.63 -4.62 -17.06
CA ALA A 180 -9.38 -4.64 -15.63
C ALA A 180 -9.95 -3.39 -14.92
N ARG A 181 -9.72 -2.21 -15.49
CA ARG A 181 -10.26 -0.94 -14.96
C ARG A 181 -11.78 -0.91 -15.01
N TRP A 182 -12.37 -1.38 -16.10
CA TRP A 182 -13.83 -1.44 -16.25
C TRP A 182 -14.45 -2.36 -15.20
N PHE A 183 -13.90 -3.55 -15.03
CA PHE A 183 -14.35 -4.50 -14.00
C PHE A 183 -14.32 -3.87 -12.60
N MET A 184 -13.19 -3.27 -12.22
CA MET A 184 -13.04 -2.64 -10.90
C MET A 184 -14.04 -1.51 -10.63
N LEU A 185 -14.54 -0.84 -11.68
CA LEU A 185 -15.47 0.28 -11.55
C LEU A 185 -16.95 -0.14 -11.71
N SER A 186 -17.22 -1.28 -12.33
CA SER A 186 -18.59 -1.70 -12.68
C SER A 186 -19.14 -2.85 -11.84
N ASP A 187 -18.27 -3.70 -11.28
CA ASP A 187 -18.71 -4.90 -10.56
C ASP A 187 -19.40 -4.58 -9.25
N SER A 188 -18.86 -3.66 -8.49
CA SER A 188 -19.38 -3.31 -7.17
C SER A 188 -19.30 -1.80 -6.92
N PRO A 189 -20.18 -1.23 -6.04
CA PRO A 189 -19.97 0.12 -5.54
C PRO A 189 -18.56 0.26 -4.95
N PRO A 190 -17.83 1.35 -5.23
CA PRO A 190 -16.41 1.46 -4.90
C PRO A 190 -16.11 1.50 -3.39
N ASP A 191 -17.10 1.64 -2.54
CA ASP A 191 -17.01 1.54 -1.07
C ASP A 191 -17.18 0.11 -0.53
N ARG A 192 -17.46 -0.86 -1.40
CA ARG A 192 -17.60 -2.27 -1.05
C ARG A 192 -16.40 -3.08 -1.53
N ASP A 193 -16.20 -4.23 -0.88
CA ASP A 193 -15.17 -5.17 -1.31
C ASP A 193 -15.51 -5.74 -2.69
N VAL A 194 -14.50 -5.83 -3.55
CA VAL A 194 -14.58 -6.43 -4.88
C VAL A 194 -13.99 -7.84 -4.81
N ILE A 195 -14.81 -8.84 -5.14
CA ILE A 195 -14.35 -10.21 -5.25
C ILE A 195 -13.74 -10.39 -6.64
N TRP A 196 -12.42 -10.56 -6.69
CA TRP A 196 -11.76 -10.84 -7.95
C TRP A 196 -12.17 -12.22 -8.49
N SER A 197 -12.65 -12.26 -9.73
CA SER A 197 -12.93 -13.50 -10.44
C SER A 197 -12.65 -13.32 -11.94
N GLU A 198 -12.03 -14.32 -12.58
CA GLU A 198 -11.78 -14.30 -14.02
C GLU A 198 -13.08 -14.30 -14.83
N ASP A 199 -14.09 -15.05 -14.41
CA ASP A 199 -15.40 -15.07 -15.03
C ASP A 199 -16.06 -13.68 -15.02
N GLY A 200 -15.92 -12.94 -13.92
CA GLY A 200 -16.43 -11.57 -13.80
C GLY A 200 -15.71 -10.59 -14.73
N VAL A 201 -14.42 -10.78 -14.95
CA VAL A 201 -13.62 -9.93 -15.85
C VAL A 201 -13.94 -10.21 -17.33
N GLN A 202 -14.26 -11.47 -17.67
CA GLN A 202 -14.60 -11.88 -19.04
C GLN A 202 -16.01 -11.46 -19.47
N GLY A 203 -16.96 -11.30 -18.55
CA GLY A 203 -18.35 -10.90 -18.81
C GLY A 203 -18.51 -9.42 -19.02
#